data_27930db5e7eea3ec5dfc4d1f1c25c613
#
_entry.id   27930db5e7eea3ec5dfc4d1f1c25c613
#
_cell.length_a   1.000
_cell.length_b   1.000
_cell.length_c   1.000
_cell.angle_alpha   90.00
_cell.angle_beta   90.00
_cell.angle_gamma   90.00
#
_symmetry.space_group_name_H-M   'P 1'
#
loop_
_entity.id
_entity.type
_entity.pdbx_description
1 polymer ?
#
loop_
_entity_poly.entity_id
_entity_poly.type
_entity_poly.pdbx_seq_one_letter_code
_entity_poly.pdbx_strand_id
1 'polypeptide(L)'
;MKLKFPLSIKKYAVSLTLFGCLGGMFFMAGAARAQSDDADKLPMFGQPKIVRPDNLKKADEDFIRGVTLRFGSRQAGSNALAAQGWTALRSGQPDQAMLRFNQAWLVNPKNFRAFWGFSAIQSQRGKLSEAIELLETARELLDDPAQRVALLCDLGTLHSEYAVRLPRDRELERAQHFVLANSRFTESLENDPKYAASWREWAISLYEQDRYSEAWIKVRQAQVLRAEPFPGDFLKKLSAKMPEPQ
;
A
#
# COMPACT_ATOMS: atom_id res chain seq x y z
N MET A 1 4.93 -7.43 -20.94
CA MET A 1 3.98 -6.34 -20.67
C MET A 1 4.32 -5.79 -19.29
N LYS A 2 5.00 -4.63 -19.23
CA LYS A 2 5.51 -4.04 -17.98
C LYS A 2 4.36 -3.37 -17.24
N LEU A 3 3.89 -3.96 -16.13
CA LEU A 3 2.91 -3.35 -15.23
C LEU A 3 3.61 -2.28 -14.38
N LYS A 4 3.42 -1.01 -14.70
CA LYS A 4 3.75 0.12 -13.85
C LYS A 4 2.59 0.31 -12.87
N PHE A 5 2.85 0.31 -11.57
CA PHE A 5 1.87 0.54 -10.53
C PHE A 5 2.10 1.91 -9.87
N PRO A 6 1.31 2.93 -10.15
CA PRO A 6 1.27 4.12 -9.31
C PRO A 6 0.11 4.03 -8.31
N LEU A 7 0.39 4.22 -7.03
CA LEU A 7 -0.60 4.35 -5.94
C LEU A 7 -1.28 5.73 -5.93
N SER A 8 -1.74 6.24 -7.08
CA SER A 8 -2.66 7.38 -7.07
C SER A 8 -4.09 6.90 -6.91
N ILE A 9 -4.50 6.62 -5.66
CA ILE A 9 -5.85 6.15 -5.38
C ILE A 9 -6.72 7.32 -4.96
N LYS A 10 -7.65 7.71 -5.84
CA LYS A 10 -8.70 8.71 -5.56
C LYS A 10 -9.57 8.27 -4.37
N LYS A 11 -9.73 9.17 -3.38
CA LYS A 11 -10.66 9.02 -2.27
C LYS A 11 -12.10 9.04 -2.81
N TYR A 12 -12.82 7.93 -2.71
CA TYR A 12 -14.27 7.90 -2.86
C TYR A 12 -14.92 7.85 -1.49
N ALA A 13 -15.78 8.84 -1.22
CA ALA A 13 -16.65 8.86 -0.05
C ALA A 13 -17.78 7.85 -0.26
N VAL A 14 -17.90 6.88 0.64
CA VAL A 14 -19.03 5.93 0.67
C VAL A 14 -20.01 6.37 1.74
N SER A 15 -21.24 6.62 1.30
CA SER A 15 -22.39 6.93 2.13
C SER A 15 -22.91 5.66 2.81
N LEU A 16 -23.09 5.73 4.15
CA LEU A 16 -23.67 4.66 4.96
C LEU A 16 -25.19 4.71 4.90
N THR A 17 -25.85 3.62 4.51
CA THR A 17 -27.29 3.39 4.80
C THR A 17 -27.42 2.17 5.70
N LEU A 18 -27.95 2.42 6.90
CA LEU A 18 -28.39 1.42 7.89
C LEU A 18 -29.65 0.69 7.41
N PHE A 19 -29.68 -0.62 7.59
CA PHE A 19 -30.94 -1.36 7.80
C PHE A 19 -30.76 -2.42 8.90
N GLY A 20 -31.70 -2.44 9.84
CA GLY A 20 -31.64 -3.18 11.07
C GLY A 20 -32.46 -4.50 11.10
N CYS A 21 -32.08 -5.29 12.09
CA CYS A 21 -32.80 -6.26 12.94
C CYS A 21 -33.70 -7.36 12.36
N LEU A 22 -33.38 -8.58 12.75
CA LEU A 22 -34.17 -9.53 13.58
C LEU A 22 -33.48 -10.92 13.58
N GLY A 23 -33.10 -11.41 14.56
CA GLY A 23 -33.19 -12.29 15.72
C GLY A 23 -33.34 -13.77 15.44
N GLY A 24 -32.58 -14.61 16.18
CA GLY A 24 -32.92 -16.00 16.49
C GLY A 24 -31.77 -17.00 16.36
N MET A 25 -31.20 -17.37 17.50
CA MET A 25 -30.49 -18.61 17.87
C MET A 25 -30.02 -19.58 16.78
N PHE A 26 -28.69 -19.61 16.57
CA PHE A 26 -27.89 -20.79 16.26
C PHE A 26 -26.45 -20.58 16.79
N PHE A 27 -26.23 -21.01 18.03
CA PHE A 27 -25.07 -20.62 18.85
C PHE A 27 -23.97 -21.71 18.89
N MET A 28 -23.43 -22.20 17.78
CA MET A 28 -22.14 -22.91 17.80
C MET A 28 -21.47 -23.02 16.42
N ALA A 29 -22.19 -23.02 15.31
CA ALA A 29 -21.60 -23.03 13.97
C ALA A 29 -21.23 -21.61 13.48
N GLY A 30 -21.77 -20.57 14.13
CA GLY A 30 -21.56 -19.18 13.76
C GLY A 30 -20.19 -18.60 14.14
N ALA A 31 -19.62 -19.04 15.26
CA ALA A 31 -18.37 -18.45 15.76
C ALA A 31 -17.15 -18.80 14.91
N ALA A 32 -17.05 -20.05 14.44
CA ALA A 32 -15.94 -20.47 13.58
C ALA A 32 -16.02 -19.84 12.17
N ARG A 33 -17.22 -19.62 11.66
CA ARG A 33 -17.44 -18.98 10.35
C ARG A 33 -17.22 -17.46 10.41
N ALA A 34 -17.69 -16.79 11.46
CA ALA A 34 -17.43 -15.37 11.69
C ALA A 34 -15.94 -15.09 11.91
N GLN A 35 -15.21 -15.99 12.56
CA GLN A 35 -13.77 -15.86 12.79
C GLN A 35 -12.95 -16.09 11.51
N SER A 36 -13.44 -16.94 10.58
CA SER A 36 -12.82 -17.11 9.26
C SER A 36 -13.08 -15.91 8.35
N ASP A 37 -14.28 -15.37 8.34
CA ASP A 37 -14.66 -14.20 7.53
C ASP A 37 -13.89 -12.93 7.95
N ASP A 38 -13.57 -12.78 9.23
CA ASP A 38 -12.74 -11.68 9.72
C ASP A 38 -11.24 -11.89 9.41
N ALA A 39 -10.75 -13.12 9.48
CA ALA A 39 -9.35 -13.43 9.15
C ALA A 39 -9.03 -13.13 7.68
N ASP A 40 -9.95 -13.38 6.76
CA ASP A 40 -9.79 -13.11 5.33
C ASP A 40 -9.63 -11.61 5.02
N LYS A 41 -10.10 -10.74 5.92
CA LYS A 41 -9.97 -9.27 5.82
C LYS A 41 -8.69 -8.72 6.41
N LEU A 42 -7.86 -9.56 7.04
CA LEU A 42 -6.60 -9.17 7.66
C LEU A 42 -5.41 -9.65 6.80
N PRO A 43 -4.29 -8.89 6.75
CA PRO A 43 -3.07 -9.36 6.12
C PRO A 43 -2.63 -10.71 6.68
N MET A 44 -2.15 -11.61 5.82
CA MET A 44 -1.68 -12.95 6.20
C MET A 44 -2.71 -13.76 7.01
N PHE A 45 -4.01 -13.55 6.76
CA PHE A 45 -5.10 -14.12 7.56
C PHE A 45 -5.02 -13.81 9.06
N GLY A 46 -4.42 -12.68 9.42
CA GLY A 46 -4.21 -12.26 10.80
C GLY A 46 -3.06 -12.95 11.53
N GLN A 47 -2.26 -13.79 10.85
CA GLN A 47 -1.11 -14.45 11.46
C GLN A 47 0.00 -13.45 11.81
N PRO A 48 0.80 -13.71 12.86
CA PRO A 48 0.74 -14.88 13.74
C PRO A 48 -0.29 -14.80 14.88
N LYS A 49 -1.01 -13.69 15.03
CA LYS A 49 -1.97 -13.51 16.14
C LYS A 49 -3.17 -14.45 16.04
N ILE A 50 -3.61 -14.76 14.83
CA ILE A 50 -4.68 -15.72 14.56
C ILE A 50 -4.06 -17.04 14.12
N VAL A 51 -4.23 -18.09 14.92
CA VAL A 51 -3.76 -19.43 14.56
C VAL A 51 -4.71 -20.03 13.53
N ARG A 52 -4.15 -20.49 12.41
CA ARG A 52 -4.93 -21.15 11.36
C ARG A 52 -5.47 -22.50 11.86
N PRO A 53 -6.79 -22.74 11.85
CA PRO A 53 -7.38 -24.00 12.30
C PRO A 53 -6.90 -25.22 11.50
N ASP A 54 -6.76 -26.38 12.14
CA ASP A 54 -6.21 -27.59 11.49
C ASP A 54 -7.07 -28.10 10.32
N ASN A 55 -8.39 -27.92 10.39
CA ASN A 55 -9.30 -28.29 9.30
C ASN A 55 -9.07 -27.43 8.03
N LEU A 56 -8.51 -26.23 8.15
CA LEU A 56 -8.16 -25.38 7.02
C LEU A 56 -6.79 -25.72 6.44
N LYS A 57 -5.88 -26.32 7.20
CA LYS A 57 -4.52 -26.66 6.73
C LYS A 57 -4.55 -27.57 5.50
N LYS A 58 -5.40 -28.60 5.51
CA LYS A 58 -5.55 -29.49 4.36
C LYS A 58 -6.10 -28.76 3.14
N ALA A 59 -7.09 -27.89 3.32
CA ALA A 59 -7.63 -27.09 2.24
C ALA A 59 -6.58 -26.11 1.68
N ASP A 60 -5.75 -25.53 2.53
CA ASP A 60 -4.63 -24.68 2.15
C ASP A 60 -3.58 -25.44 1.32
N GLU A 61 -3.22 -26.67 1.74
CA GLU A 61 -2.31 -27.55 1.00
C GLU A 61 -2.86 -27.92 -0.38
N ASP A 62 -4.15 -28.30 -0.45
CA ASP A 62 -4.83 -28.63 -1.72
C ASP A 62 -4.89 -27.41 -2.64
N PHE A 63 -5.18 -26.21 -2.10
CA PHE A 63 -5.17 -24.96 -2.83
C PHE A 63 -3.77 -24.64 -3.39
N ILE A 64 -2.72 -24.72 -2.55
CA ILE A 64 -1.33 -24.48 -2.96
C ILE A 64 -0.94 -25.45 -4.09
N ARG A 65 -1.29 -26.74 -3.97
CA ARG A 65 -1.02 -27.75 -4.98
C ARG A 65 -1.72 -27.42 -6.30
N GLY A 66 -3.02 -27.11 -6.23
CA GLY A 66 -3.81 -26.75 -7.41
C GLY A 66 -3.27 -25.51 -8.13
N VAL A 67 -2.90 -24.46 -7.39
CA VAL A 67 -2.28 -23.27 -7.94
C VAL A 67 -0.92 -23.59 -8.57
N THR A 68 -0.09 -24.39 -7.89
CA THR A 68 1.23 -24.79 -8.40
C THR A 68 1.12 -25.56 -9.71
N LEU A 69 0.19 -26.52 -9.79
CA LEU A 69 -0.06 -27.29 -11.02
C LEU A 69 -0.54 -26.38 -12.16
N ARG A 70 -1.47 -25.46 -11.86
CA ARG A 70 -2.04 -24.54 -12.88
C ARG A 70 -1.02 -23.59 -13.47
N PHE A 71 -0.10 -23.06 -12.67
CA PHE A 71 0.84 -22.01 -13.07
C PHE A 71 2.29 -22.51 -13.26
N GLY A 72 2.54 -23.80 -13.07
CA GLY A 72 3.84 -24.44 -13.23
C GLY A 72 4.81 -24.27 -12.06
N SER A 73 4.57 -23.29 -11.17
CA SER A 73 5.35 -23.08 -9.95
C SER A 73 4.58 -22.29 -8.89
N ARG A 74 5.01 -22.42 -7.61
CA ARG A 74 4.47 -21.60 -6.50
C ARG A 74 4.70 -20.12 -6.74
N GLN A 75 5.89 -19.73 -7.24
CA GLN A 75 6.23 -18.34 -7.52
C GLN A 75 5.31 -17.75 -8.59
N ALA A 76 5.13 -18.45 -9.72
CA ALA A 76 4.25 -17.98 -10.80
C ALA A 76 2.80 -17.89 -10.35
N GLY A 77 2.30 -18.87 -9.61
CA GLY A 77 0.95 -18.87 -9.07
C GLY A 77 0.71 -17.76 -8.07
N SER A 78 1.65 -17.54 -7.15
CA SER A 78 1.59 -16.46 -6.18
C SER A 78 1.61 -15.07 -6.87
N ASN A 79 2.46 -14.89 -7.89
CA ASN A 79 2.50 -13.65 -8.67
C ASN A 79 1.19 -13.39 -9.43
N ALA A 80 0.58 -14.44 -9.99
CA ALA A 80 -0.72 -14.33 -10.68
C ALA A 80 -1.84 -13.92 -9.70
N LEU A 81 -1.87 -14.49 -8.50
CA LEU A 81 -2.82 -14.13 -7.46
C LEU A 81 -2.61 -12.69 -6.97
N ALA A 82 -1.35 -12.27 -6.75
CA ALA A 82 -1.05 -10.89 -6.40
C ALA A 82 -1.49 -9.91 -7.50
N ALA A 83 -1.30 -10.25 -8.78
CA ALA A 83 -1.79 -9.43 -9.90
C ALA A 83 -3.32 -9.29 -9.91
N GLN A 84 -4.06 -10.38 -9.56
CA GLN A 84 -5.51 -10.32 -9.38
C GLN A 84 -5.89 -9.42 -8.20
N GLY A 85 -5.15 -9.46 -7.10
CA GLY A 85 -5.32 -8.56 -5.95
C GLY A 85 -5.19 -7.09 -6.36
N TRP A 86 -4.17 -6.74 -7.10
CA TRP A 86 -3.98 -5.38 -7.63
C TRP A 86 -5.11 -4.96 -8.59
N THR A 87 -5.62 -5.89 -9.40
CA THR A 87 -6.77 -5.60 -10.28
C THR A 87 -8.02 -5.31 -9.47
N ALA A 88 -8.32 -6.13 -8.45
CA ALA A 88 -9.46 -5.91 -7.56
C ALA A 88 -9.34 -4.57 -6.80
N LEU A 89 -8.13 -4.23 -6.31
CA LEU A 89 -7.91 -2.98 -5.59
C LEU A 89 -8.17 -1.76 -6.48
N ARG A 90 -7.68 -1.78 -7.73
CA ARG A 90 -7.95 -0.71 -8.71
C ARG A 90 -9.42 -0.59 -9.08
N SER A 91 -10.17 -1.69 -9.00
CA SER A 91 -11.63 -1.73 -9.23
C SER A 91 -12.45 -1.34 -7.99
N GLY A 92 -11.82 -0.85 -6.92
CA GLY A 92 -12.50 -0.43 -5.69
C GLY A 92 -13.05 -1.58 -4.86
N GLN A 93 -12.46 -2.77 -4.95
CA GLN A 93 -12.86 -3.98 -4.24
C GLN A 93 -11.78 -4.41 -3.22
N PRO A 94 -11.56 -3.64 -2.14
CA PRO A 94 -10.44 -3.88 -1.23
C PRO A 94 -10.52 -5.21 -0.46
N ASP A 95 -11.71 -5.69 -0.14
CA ASP A 95 -11.87 -6.97 0.55
C ASP A 95 -11.53 -8.15 -0.38
N GLN A 96 -11.93 -8.08 -1.65
CA GLN A 96 -11.52 -9.08 -2.64
C GLN A 96 -10.01 -9.01 -2.92
N ALA A 97 -9.44 -7.81 -2.96
CA ALA A 97 -7.99 -7.62 -3.09
C ALA A 97 -7.25 -8.25 -1.91
N MET A 98 -7.71 -8.03 -0.67
CA MET A 98 -7.14 -8.63 0.54
C MET A 98 -7.14 -10.16 0.45
N LEU A 99 -8.26 -10.77 0.06
CA LEU A 99 -8.34 -12.21 -0.12
C LEU A 99 -7.31 -12.71 -1.15
N ARG A 100 -7.16 -12.02 -2.29
CA ARG A 100 -6.18 -12.40 -3.33
C ARG A 100 -4.74 -12.25 -2.86
N PHE A 101 -4.40 -11.19 -2.10
CA PHE A 101 -3.08 -11.03 -1.52
C PHE A 101 -2.80 -12.08 -0.44
N ASN A 102 -3.80 -12.43 0.39
CA ASN A 102 -3.72 -13.53 1.34
C ASN A 102 -3.45 -14.88 0.66
N GLN A 103 -4.14 -15.16 -0.42
CA GLN A 103 -3.91 -16.35 -1.26
C GLN A 103 -2.51 -16.34 -1.88
N ALA A 104 -2.03 -15.19 -2.37
CA ALA A 104 -0.69 -15.04 -2.90
C ALA A 104 0.37 -15.33 -1.84
N TRP A 105 0.21 -14.76 -0.63
CA TRP A 105 1.07 -15.01 0.51
C TRP A 105 1.03 -16.49 0.96
N LEU A 106 -0.14 -17.09 1.00
CA LEU A 106 -0.29 -18.51 1.36
C LEU A 106 0.50 -19.43 0.42
N VAL A 107 0.45 -19.16 -0.88
CA VAL A 107 1.19 -19.91 -1.91
C VAL A 107 2.69 -19.66 -1.81
N ASN A 108 3.11 -18.42 -1.61
CA ASN A 108 4.51 -18.03 -1.38
C ASN A 108 4.63 -16.92 -0.33
N PRO A 109 4.95 -17.28 0.93
CA PRO A 109 5.09 -16.31 2.02
C PRO A 109 6.20 -15.27 1.84
N LYS A 110 7.08 -15.45 0.86
CA LYS A 110 8.14 -14.50 0.50
C LYS A 110 7.80 -13.62 -0.71
N ASN A 111 6.54 -13.64 -1.17
CA ASN A 111 6.15 -12.80 -2.28
C ASN A 111 5.98 -11.34 -1.85
N PHE A 112 6.95 -10.47 -2.19
CA PHE A 112 6.91 -9.05 -1.87
C PHE A 112 5.66 -8.33 -2.40
N ARG A 113 5.09 -8.79 -3.53
CA ARG A 113 3.87 -8.20 -4.12
C ARG A 113 2.64 -8.35 -3.24
N ALA A 114 2.58 -9.43 -2.44
CA ALA A 114 1.50 -9.62 -1.47
C ALA A 114 1.62 -8.61 -0.31
N PHE A 115 2.82 -8.43 0.24
CA PHE A 115 3.07 -7.45 1.30
C PHE A 115 2.83 -6.01 0.83
N TRP A 116 3.26 -5.67 -0.39
CA TRP A 116 2.96 -4.37 -0.98
C TRP A 116 1.45 -4.16 -1.14
N GLY A 117 0.71 -5.18 -1.57
CA GLY A 117 -0.75 -5.13 -1.64
C GLY A 117 -1.43 -4.98 -0.28
N PHE A 118 -0.95 -5.69 0.76
CA PHE A 118 -1.42 -5.51 2.12
C PHE A 118 -1.19 -4.08 2.61
N SER A 119 0.02 -3.54 2.39
CA SER A 119 0.36 -2.16 2.72
C SER A 119 -0.61 -1.17 2.09
N ALA A 120 -0.88 -1.31 0.79
CA ALA A 120 -1.81 -0.44 0.07
C ALA A 120 -3.22 -0.44 0.69
N ILE A 121 -3.74 -1.61 1.08
CA ILE A 121 -5.05 -1.72 1.72
C ILE A 121 -5.04 -1.13 3.13
N GLN A 122 -4.00 -1.37 3.92
CA GLN A 122 -3.89 -0.81 5.27
C GLN A 122 -3.74 0.71 5.23
N SER A 123 -3.02 1.27 4.27
CA SER A 123 -2.95 2.72 4.03
C SER A 123 -4.35 3.30 3.74
N GLN A 124 -5.13 2.68 2.86
CA GLN A 124 -6.51 3.10 2.58
C GLN A 124 -7.41 3.07 3.82
N ARG A 125 -7.19 2.10 4.71
CA ARG A 125 -7.89 1.98 6.00
C ARG A 125 -7.38 2.96 7.05
N GLY A 126 -6.38 3.79 6.73
CA GLY A 126 -5.78 4.76 7.65
C GLY A 126 -4.81 4.16 8.67
N LYS A 127 -4.48 2.88 8.56
CA LYS A 127 -3.55 2.16 9.44
C LYS A 127 -2.12 2.31 8.93
N LEU A 128 -1.61 3.56 8.96
CA LEU A 128 -0.35 3.91 8.32
C LEU A 128 0.87 3.21 8.91
N SER A 129 0.93 3.01 10.24
CA SER A 129 2.04 2.27 10.87
C SER A 129 2.13 0.84 10.34
N GLU A 130 0.99 0.11 10.33
CA GLU A 130 0.92 -1.24 9.76
C GLU A 130 1.29 -1.25 8.26
N ALA A 131 0.86 -0.22 7.52
CA ALA A 131 1.18 -0.10 6.10
C ALA A 131 2.68 0.07 5.85
N ILE A 132 3.36 0.89 6.66
CA ILE A 132 4.82 1.08 6.59
C ILE A 132 5.54 -0.23 6.88
N GLU A 133 5.20 -0.94 7.96
CA GLU A 133 5.81 -2.22 8.34
C GLU A 133 5.69 -3.27 7.23
N LEU A 134 4.50 -3.37 6.62
CA LEU A 134 4.24 -4.29 5.52
C LEU A 134 5.02 -3.91 4.25
N LEU A 135 5.17 -2.62 3.97
CA LEU A 135 5.91 -2.16 2.80
C LEU A 135 7.43 -2.29 3.00
N GLU A 136 7.95 -2.09 4.21
CA GLU A 136 9.35 -2.41 4.54
C GLU A 136 9.63 -3.91 4.40
N THR A 137 8.70 -4.77 4.85
CA THR A 137 8.79 -6.22 4.60
C THR A 137 8.83 -6.52 3.09
N ALA A 138 7.99 -5.84 2.30
CA ALA A 138 8.04 -5.99 0.84
C ALA A 138 9.38 -5.55 0.26
N ARG A 139 10.00 -4.48 0.79
CA ARG A 139 11.30 -4.00 0.37
C ARG A 139 12.43 -5.01 0.65
N GLU A 140 12.40 -5.64 1.82
CA GLU A 140 13.36 -6.69 2.19
C GLU A 140 13.24 -7.95 1.34
N LEU A 141 12.01 -8.31 0.94
CA LEU A 141 11.72 -9.48 0.12
C LEU A 141 11.83 -9.21 -1.39
N LEU A 142 12.14 -7.98 -1.78
CA LEU A 142 12.12 -7.57 -3.18
C LEU A 142 13.17 -8.30 -4.02
N ASP A 143 12.69 -9.13 -4.94
CA ASP A 143 13.47 -9.91 -5.90
C ASP A 143 13.47 -9.35 -7.34
N ASP A 144 12.77 -8.22 -7.55
CA ASP A 144 12.60 -7.58 -8.86
C ASP A 144 13.10 -6.12 -8.82
N PRO A 145 14.34 -5.86 -9.21
CA PRO A 145 14.92 -4.50 -9.19
C PRO A 145 14.09 -3.46 -9.95
N ALA A 146 13.32 -3.87 -10.97
CA ALA A 146 12.48 -2.95 -11.73
C ALA A 146 11.31 -2.38 -10.90
N GLN A 147 10.98 -3.02 -9.78
CA GLN A 147 9.92 -2.55 -8.87
C GLN A 147 10.47 -1.69 -7.72
N ARG A 148 11.81 -1.67 -7.50
CA ARG A 148 12.44 -0.96 -6.38
C ARG A 148 12.07 0.51 -6.35
N VAL A 149 12.15 1.16 -7.49
CA VAL A 149 11.90 2.60 -7.62
C VAL A 149 10.50 2.98 -7.17
N ALA A 150 9.50 2.25 -7.63
CA ALA A 150 8.10 2.49 -7.28
C ALA A 150 7.83 2.18 -5.80
N LEU A 151 8.39 1.09 -5.27
CA LEU A 151 8.23 0.71 -3.88
C LEU A 151 8.85 1.75 -2.92
N LEU A 152 10.03 2.27 -3.25
CA LEU A 152 10.69 3.33 -2.49
C LEU A 152 9.90 4.64 -2.53
N CYS A 153 9.31 4.99 -3.69
CA CYS A 153 8.40 6.12 -3.80
C CYS A 153 7.20 5.97 -2.86
N ASP A 154 6.57 4.80 -2.84
CA ASP A 154 5.43 4.53 -1.97
C ASP A 154 5.82 4.58 -0.48
N LEU A 155 7.01 4.06 -0.10
CA LEU A 155 7.54 4.20 1.26
C LEU A 155 7.73 5.67 1.65
N GLY A 156 8.33 6.48 0.77
CA GLY A 156 8.48 7.91 1.00
C GLY A 156 7.13 8.60 1.23
N THR A 157 6.14 8.25 0.42
CA THR A 157 4.77 8.77 0.54
C THR A 157 4.12 8.36 1.86
N LEU A 158 4.22 7.08 2.24
CA LEU A 158 3.64 6.59 3.51
C LEU A 158 4.27 7.25 4.73
N HIS A 159 5.60 7.40 4.76
CA HIS A 159 6.28 8.10 5.84
C HIS A 159 5.84 9.57 5.94
N SER A 160 5.70 10.25 4.80
CA SER A 160 5.21 11.63 4.75
C SER A 160 3.76 11.73 5.26
N GLU A 161 2.86 10.86 4.79
CA GLU A 161 1.47 10.83 5.26
C GLU A 161 1.36 10.52 6.77
N TYR A 162 2.18 9.62 7.27
CA TYR A 162 2.23 9.29 8.70
C TYR A 162 2.66 10.50 9.51
N ALA A 163 3.74 11.18 9.09
CA ALA A 163 4.24 12.39 9.75
C ALA A 163 3.17 13.48 9.83
N VAL A 164 2.43 13.72 8.73
CA VAL A 164 1.36 14.72 8.67
C VAL A 164 0.20 14.41 9.63
N ARG A 165 -0.09 13.13 9.85
CA ARG A 165 -1.21 12.70 10.73
C ARG A 165 -0.84 12.61 12.21
N LEU A 166 0.46 12.70 12.54
CA LEU A 166 0.88 12.68 13.94
C LEU A 166 0.39 13.91 14.71
N PRO A 167 -0.04 13.76 15.96
CA PRO A 167 -0.37 14.87 16.85
C PRO A 167 0.78 15.88 16.97
N ARG A 168 0.48 17.14 17.28
CA ARG A 168 1.48 18.20 17.34
C ARG A 168 2.55 17.99 18.41
N ASP A 169 2.21 17.35 19.50
CA ASP A 169 3.11 17.02 20.62
C ASP A 169 4.12 15.91 20.28
N ARG A 170 3.95 15.21 19.15
CA ARG A 170 4.89 14.19 18.64
C ARG A 170 5.86 14.76 17.58
N GLU A 171 6.41 15.94 17.82
CA GLU A 171 7.25 16.67 16.86
C GLU A 171 8.51 15.89 16.46
N LEU A 172 9.20 15.28 17.43
CA LEU A 172 10.41 14.48 17.14
C LEU A 172 10.12 13.30 16.20
N GLU A 173 9.05 12.57 16.45
CA GLU A 173 8.65 11.45 15.61
C GLU A 173 8.22 11.91 14.21
N ARG A 174 7.49 13.03 14.14
CA ARG A 174 7.14 13.66 12.87
C ARG A 174 8.38 13.99 12.06
N ALA A 175 9.39 14.63 12.68
CA ALA A 175 10.64 14.97 12.02
C ALA A 175 11.40 13.72 11.54
N GLN A 176 11.44 12.65 12.35
CA GLN A 176 12.05 11.37 11.96
C GLN A 176 11.38 10.76 10.73
N HIS A 177 10.04 10.76 10.68
CA HIS A 177 9.33 10.23 9.53
C HIS A 177 9.53 11.07 8.26
N PHE A 178 9.64 12.40 8.36
CA PHE A 178 10.03 13.23 7.22
C PHE A 178 11.47 12.97 6.75
N VAL A 179 12.40 12.70 7.65
CA VAL A 179 13.76 12.28 7.27
C VAL A 179 13.72 10.95 6.51
N LEU A 180 12.96 9.97 7.00
CA LEU A 180 12.77 8.70 6.31
C LEU A 180 12.11 8.89 4.93
N ALA A 181 11.06 9.72 4.84
CA ALA A 181 10.42 10.04 3.57
C ALA A 181 11.42 10.61 2.55
N ASN A 182 12.20 11.62 2.96
CA ASN A 182 13.22 12.24 2.10
C ASN A 182 14.29 11.23 1.66
N SER A 183 14.75 10.35 2.57
CA SER A 183 15.69 9.28 2.26
C SER A 183 15.14 8.31 1.22
N ARG A 184 13.88 7.87 1.35
CA ARG A 184 13.24 6.95 0.40
C ARG A 184 13.04 7.56 -0.98
N PHE A 185 12.63 8.84 -1.06
CA PHE A 185 12.55 9.56 -2.33
C PHE A 185 13.92 9.72 -2.99
N THR A 186 14.96 10.03 -2.21
CA THR A 186 16.33 10.12 -2.70
C THR A 186 16.78 8.78 -3.29
N GLU A 187 16.64 7.68 -2.52
CA GLU A 187 17.01 6.32 -2.96
C GLU A 187 16.22 5.94 -4.23
N SER A 188 14.94 6.28 -4.32
CA SER A 188 14.13 6.03 -5.51
C SER A 188 14.73 6.73 -6.75
N LEU A 189 15.11 8.00 -6.61
CA LEU A 189 15.64 8.80 -7.72
C LEU A 189 17.11 8.49 -8.04
N GLU A 190 17.88 7.97 -7.10
CA GLU A 190 19.21 7.40 -7.38
C GLU A 190 19.11 6.15 -8.25
N ASN A 191 18.07 5.33 -8.05
CA ASN A 191 17.81 4.16 -8.89
C ASN A 191 17.23 4.52 -10.27
N ASP A 192 16.34 5.52 -10.36
CA ASP A 192 15.82 6.04 -11.64
C ASP A 192 15.49 7.54 -11.52
N PRO A 193 16.39 8.43 -11.94
CA PRO A 193 16.16 9.88 -11.95
C PRO A 193 14.98 10.32 -12.83
N LYS A 194 14.49 9.46 -13.72
CA LYS A 194 13.36 9.74 -14.62
C LYS A 194 12.03 9.25 -14.08
N TYR A 195 11.99 8.69 -12.87
CA TYR A 195 10.75 8.25 -12.27
C TYR A 195 9.95 9.45 -11.76
N ALA A 196 9.12 9.98 -12.63
CA ALA A 196 8.40 11.25 -12.43
C ALA A 196 7.51 11.27 -11.17
N ALA A 197 6.96 10.12 -10.75
CA ALA A 197 6.14 10.02 -9.55
C ALA A 197 6.93 10.37 -8.28
N SER A 198 8.20 9.96 -8.15
CA SER A 198 9.01 10.30 -6.98
C SER A 198 9.26 11.80 -6.86
N TRP A 199 9.51 12.51 -7.97
CA TRP A 199 9.63 13.96 -7.95
C TRP A 199 8.35 14.63 -7.49
N ARG A 200 7.20 14.16 -7.99
CA ARG A 200 5.88 14.68 -7.65
C ARG A 200 5.55 14.46 -6.16
N GLU A 201 5.67 13.24 -5.66
CA GLU A 201 5.33 12.91 -4.27
C GLU A 201 6.31 13.59 -3.29
N TRP A 202 7.59 13.70 -3.66
CA TRP A 202 8.56 14.44 -2.86
C TRP A 202 8.25 15.93 -2.78
N ALA A 203 7.78 16.56 -3.87
CA ALA A 203 7.35 17.95 -3.83
C ALA A 203 6.21 18.17 -2.81
N ILE A 204 5.22 17.24 -2.79
CA ILE A 204 4.11 17.28 -1.84
C ILE A 204 4.63 17.11 -0.40
N SER A 205 5.52 16.14 -0.18
CA SER A 205 6.14 15.91 1.12
C SER A 205 6.93 17.13 1.63
N LEU A 206 7.69 17.79 0.78
CA LEU A 206 8.46 18.97 1.14
C LEU A 206 7.56 20.17 1.47
N TYR A 207 6.42 20.31 0.80
CA TYR A 207 5.41 21.31 1.16
C TYR A 207 4.88 21.10 2.59
N GLU A 208 4.60 19.87 2.97
CA GLU A 208 4.16 19.51 4.33
C GLU A 208 5.26 19.71 5.41
N GLN A 209 6.50 19.84 4.98
CA GLN A 209 7.68 20.17 5.80
C GLN A 209 7.99 21.67 5.84
N ASP A 210 7.13 22.52 5.28
CA ASP A 210 7.37 23.97 5.09
C ASP A 210 8.64 24.30 4.28
N ARG A 211 9.19 23.34 3.51
CA ARG A 211 10.39 23.48 2.66
C ARG A 211 10.00 23.90 1.23
N TYR A 212 9.36 25.06 1.11
CA TYR A 212 8.70 25.48 -0.13
C TYR A 212 9.64 25.70 -1.31
N SER A 213 10.86 26.23 -1.09
CA SER A 213 11.85 26.42 -2.16
C SER A 213 12.28 25.09 -2.77
N GLU A 214 12.48 24.10 -1.94
CA GLU A 214 12.85 22.75 -2.40
C GLU A 214 11.67 22.02 -3.06
N ALA A 215 10.44 22.24 -2.54
CA ALA A 215 9.23 21.74 -3.18
C ALA A 215 9.12 22.26 -4.62
N TRP A 216 9.40 23.55 -4.89
CA TRP A 216 9.40 24.10 -6.25
C TRP A 216 10.44 23.44 -7.17
N ILE A 217 11.64 23.13 -6.66
CA ILE A 217 12.64 22.39 -7.45
C ILE A 217 12.07 21.04 -7.89
N LYS A 218 11.41 20.31 -6.97
CA LYS A 218 10.82 19.01 -7.30
C LYS A 218 9.62 19.12 -8.22
N VAL A 219 8.80 20.17 -8.06
CA VAL A 219 7.67 20.48 -8.97
C VAL A 219 8.18 20.62 -10.41
N ARG A 220 9.20 21.44 -10.64
CA ARG A 220 9.76 21.65 -11.99
C ARG A 220 10.25 20.34 -12.61
N GLN A 221 10.95 19.50 -11.84
CA GLN A 221 11.41 18.21 -12.35
C GLN A 221 10.25 17.27 -12.69
N ALA A 222 9.23 17.21 -11.82
CA ALA A 222 8.03 16.44 -12.09
C ALA A 222 7.32 16.88 -13.38
N GLN A 223 7.21 18.18 -13.61
CA GLN A 223 6.60 18.74 -14.82
C GLN A 223 7.41 18.45 -16.08
N VAL A 224 8.75 18.60 -16.05
CA VAL A 224 9.65 18.24 -17.16
C VAL A 224 9.51 16.78 -17.55
N LEU A 225 9.37 15.92 -16.57
CA LEU A 225 9.19 14.47 -16.75
C LEU A 225 7.74 14.06 -17.05
N ARG A 226 6.82 15.03 -17.16
CA ARG A 226 5.39 14.79 -17.41
C ARG A 226 4.76 13.87 -16.39
N ALA A 227 5.04 14.10 -15.09
CA ALA A 227 4.37 13.42 -14.01
C ALA A 227 2.84 13.59 -14.11
N GLU A 228 2.10 12.71 -13.44
CA GLU A 228 0.67 12.91 -13.20
C GLU A 228 0.41 14.31 -12.59
N PRO A 229 -0.70 14.97 -12.92
CA PRO A 229 -1.01 16.28 -12.35
C PRO A 229 -0.96 16.28 -10.82
N PHE A 230 -0.52 17.38 -10.25
CA PHE A 230 -0.58 17.58 -8.80
C PHE A 230 -2.03 17.59 -8.31
N PRO A 231 -2.30 17.10 -7.08
CA PRO A 231 -3.68 16.98 -6.59
C PRO A 231 -4.31 18.35 -6.32
N GLY A 232 -5.55 18.52 -6.76
CA GLY A 232 -6.38 19.69 -6.44
C GLY A 232 -5.71 21.03 -6.72
N ASP A 233 -5.64 21.86 -5.68
CA ASP A 233 -5.08 23.22 -5.69
C ASP A 233 -3.63 23.30 -5.15
N PHE A 234 -2.89 22.21 -5.15
CA PHE A 234 -1.55 22.12 -4.56
C PHE A 234 -0.61 23.24 -5.05
N LEU A 235 -0.50 23.43 -6.36
CA LEU A 235 0.38 24.48 -6.92
C LEU A 235 -0.05 25.88 -6.48
N LYS A 236 -1.35 26.14 -6.38
CA LYS A 236 -1.89 27.39 -5.86
C LYS A 236 -1.53 27.58 -4.38
N LYS A 237 -1.63 26.53 -3.58
CA LYS A 237 -1.25 26.56 -2.16
C LYS A 237 0.24 26.79 -1.99
N LEU A 238 1.07 26.11 -2.77
CA LEU A 238 2.52 26.28 -2.74
C LEU A 238 2.90 27.73 -3.15
N SER A 239 2.31 28.25 -4.23
CA SER A 239 2.53 29.64 -4.68
C SER A 239 2.09 30.68 -3.64
N ALA A 240 1.03 30.41 -2.88
CA ALA A 240 0.59 31.30 -1.79
C ALA A 240 1.56 31.32 -0.60
N LYS A 241 2.32 30.23 -0.38
CA LYS A 241 3.37 30.18 0.65
C LYS A 241 4.69 30.77 0.17
N MET A 242 5.06 30.50 -1.06
CA MET A 242 6.25 31.00 -1.73
C MET A 242 5.95 31.10 -3.23
N PRO A 243 6.05 32.31 -3.85
CA PRO A 243 5.97 32.41 -5.30
C PRO A 243 7.00 31.50 -5.98
N GLU A 244 6.66 31.03 -7.18
CA GLU A 244 7.60 30.22 -7.94
C GLU A 244 8.91 30.97 -8.19
N PRO A 245 10.08 30.46 -7.80
CA PRO A 245 11.36 31.08 -8.08
C PRO A 245 11.62 31.16 -9.57
N GLN A 246 12.12 32.31 -10.05
CA GLN A 246 12.49 32.54 -11.44
C GLN A 246 13.68 31.69 -11.88
#